data_0ce59a1169c2ac05a9a317d3935e3b7c
#
_entry.id   0ce59a1169c2ac05a9a317d3935e3b7c
#
_cell.length_a   1.000
_cell.length_b   1.000
_cell.length_c   1.000
_cell.angle_alpha   90.00
_cell.angle_beta   90.00
_cell.angle_gamma   90.00
#
_symmetry.space_group_name_H-M   'P 1'
#
loop_
_entity.id
_entity.type
_entity.pdbx_description
1 polymer ?
#
loop_
_entity_poly.entity_id
_entity_poly.type
_entity_poly.pdbx_seq_one_letter_code
_entity_poly.pdbx_strand_id
1 'polypeptide(L)'
;MNSNQHIPSLLVGKGRVEQATYCAPGIPNYQGNPLIEALPPILIQDETAELLAYYPEYDKEQRSMPAHLRLHLIQNALQFFAPLPIHFDLEQRFSRMIRVGYQARNPAVAGF
;
A
#
# COMPACT_ATOMS: atom_id res chain seq x y z
N MET A 1 -2.15 -18.55 10.86
CA MET A 1 -1.99 -18.81 9.43
C MET A 1 -0.62 -19.33 9.15
N ASN A 2 -0.55 -20.38 8.43
CA ASN A 2 0.70 -21.01 8.15
C ASN A 2 1.42 -20.27 7.01
N SER A 3 2.59 -19.72 7.29
CA SER A 3 3.42 -19.07 6.29
C SER A 3 4.23 -20.06 5.45
N ASN A 4 4.13 -21.34 5.76
CA ASN A 4 4.91 -22.38 5.10
C ASN A 4 4.26 -22.87 3.82
N GLN A 5 3.49 -22.06 3.17
CA GLN A 5 2.91 -22.44 1.91
C GLN A 5 3.99 -22.69 0.88
N HIS A 6 3.90 -23.83 0.25
CA HIS A 6 4.83 -24.18 -0.79
C HIS A 6 4.57 -23.32 -2.03
N ILE A 7 5.59 -22.58 -2.45
CA ILE A 7 5.54 -21.84 -3.70
C ILE A 7 6.20 -22.70 -4.76
N PRO A 8 5.46 -23.08 -5.82
CA PRO A 8 6.04 -23.88 -6.89
C PRO A 8 7.28 -23.22 -7.46
N SER A 9 8.33 -24.00 -7.69
CA SER A 9 9.60 -23.48 -8.16
C SER A 9 9.48 -22.73 -9.48
N LEU A 10 8.53 -23.12 -10.33
CA LEU A 10 8.31 -22.45 -11.59
C LEU A 10 7.79 -21.00 -11.44
N LEU A 11 7.24 -20.65 -10.28
CA LEU A 11 6.76 -19.30 -10.00
C LEU A 11 7.84 -18.42 -9.36
N VAL A 12 8.84 -19.02 -8.75
CA VAL A 12 9.86 -18.27 -7.99
C VAL A 12 10.60 -17.27 -8.87
N GLY A 13 10.91 -17.64 -10.08
CA GLY A 13 11.62 -16.75 -11.00
C GLY A 13 10.72 -15.75 -11.74
N LYS A 14 9.41 -15.81 -11.53
CA LYS A 14 8.43 -14.97 -12.25
C LYS A 14 7.81 -13.87 -11.42
N GLY A 15 8.31 -13.70 -10.22
CA GLY A 15 7.79 -12.69 -9.34
C GLY A 15 7.44 -13.25 -7.97
N ARG A 16 6.99 -12.37 -7.14
CA ARG A 16 6.65 -12.68 -5.76
C ARG A 16 5.22 -13.20 -5.68
N VAL A 17 5.05 -14.33 -5.04
CA VAL A 17 3.73 -14.90 -4.76
C VAL A 17 3.52 -14.85 -3.26
N GLU A 18 2.42 -14.25 -2.84
CA GLU A 18 2.06 -14.16 -1.43
C GLU A 18 0.66 -14.68 -1.21
N GLN A 19 0.43 -15.18 0.00
CA GLN A 19 -0.91 -15.55 0.40
C GLN A 19 -1.75 -14.31 0.66
N ALA A 20 -2.94 -14.27 0.09
CA ALA A 20 -3.85 -13.17 0.30
C ALA A 20 -4.43 -13.18 1.72
N THR A 21 -4.57 -12.00 2.30
CA THR A 21 -5.30 -11.80 3.54
C THR A 21 -6.59 -11.10 3.21
N TYR A 22 -7.71 -11.72 3.56
CA TYR A 22 -9.02 -11.20 3.22
C TYR A 22 -9.59 -10.39 4.38
N CYS A 23 -10.25 -9.31 4.06
CA CYS A 23 -10.89 -8.45 5.05
C CYS A 23 -12.28 -8.02 4.56
N ALA A 24 -13.11 -7.56 5.49
CA ALA A 24 -14.43 -7.07 5.14
C ALA A 24 -14.33 -5.87 4.20
N PRO A 25 -15.07 -5.87 3.08
CA PRO A 25 -14.90 -4.84 2.06
C PRO A 25 -15.57 -3.50 2.38
N GLY A 26 -16.34 -3.42 3.44
CA GLY A 26 -16.95 -2.18 3.92
C GLY A 26 -18.34 -1.88 3.38
N ILE A 27 -18.66 -2.26 2.17
CA ILE A 27 -20.00 -2.05 1.60
C ILE A 27 -20.53 -3.34 0.96
N PRO A 28 -21.86 -3.52 0.91
CA PRO A 28 -22.43 -4.75 0.38
C PRO A 28 -22.08 -5.06 -1.07
N ASN A 29 -21.89 -4.04 -1.89
CA ASN A 29 -21.58 -4.21 -3.31
C ASN A 29 -20.28 -4.98 -3.55
N TYR A 30 -19.37 -4.95 -2.58
CA TYR A 30 -18.06 -5.59 -2.72
C TYR A 30 -17.97 -6.94 -2.02
N GLN A 31 -18.99 -7.31 -1.27
CA GLN A 31 -18.98 -8.58 -0.54
C GLN A 31 -19.04 -9.78 -1.48
N GLY A 32 -18.34 -10.81 -1.10
CA GLY A 32 -18.29 -12.04 -1.89
C GLY A 32 -17.38 -11.98 -3.09
N ASN A 33 -16.60 -10.91 -3.24
CA ASN A 33 -15.63 -10.81 -4.31
C ASN A 33 -14.22 -10.95 -3.74
N PRO A 34 -13.56 -12.11 -3.93
CA PRO A 34 -12.24 -12.33 -3.34
C PRO A 34 -11.16 -11.37 -3.84
N LEU A 35 -11.29 -10.83 -5.04
CA LEU A 35 -10.33 -9.85 -5.53
C LEU A 35 -10.38 -8.55 -4.76
N ILE A 36 -11.58 -8.14 -4.35
CA ILE A 36 -11.76 -6.93 -3.54
C ILE A 36 -11.44 -7.20 -2.09
N GLU A 37 -11.88 -8.34 -1.56
CA GLU A 37 -11.64 -8.69 -0.16
C GLU A 37 -10.17 -8.91 0.16
N ALA A 38 -9.36 -9.23 -0.83
CA ALA A 38 -7.92 -9.35 -0.67
C ALA A 38 -7.21 -7.99 -0.62
N LEU A 39 -7.89 -6.91 -0.97
CA LEU A 39 -7.32 -5.57 -0.87
C LEU A 39 -7.33 -5.09 0.58
N PRO A 40 -6.43 -4.15 0.93
CA PRO A 40 -6.52 -3.49 2.23
C PRO A 40 -7.87 -2.81 2.42
N PRO A 41 -8.31 -2.59 3.67
CA PRO A 41 -9.56 -1.91 3.93
C PRO A 41 -9.60 -0.53 3.28
N ILE A 42 -10.81 -0.06 2.97
CA ILE A 42 -10.98 1.32 2.51
C ILE A 42 -10.58 2.25 3.66
N LEU A 43 -9.69 3.20 3.37
CA LEU A 43 -9.11 4.05 4.38
C LEU A 43 -9.84 5.37 4.52
N ILE A 44 -9.92 5.88 5.75
CA ILE A 44 -10.26 7.28 6.00
C ILE A 44 -9.02 8.15 5.80
N GLN A 45 -9.23 9.47 5.74
CA GLN A 45 -8.15 10.41 5.46
C GLN A 45 -7.01 10.30 6.46
N ASP A 46 -7.31 10.18 7.75
CA ASP A 46 -6.29 10.10 8.79
C ASP A 46 -5.40 8.86 8.63
N GLU A 47 -6.00 7.72 8.30
CA GLU A 47 -5.25 6.49 8.05
C GLU A 47 -4.37 6.63 6.81
N THR A 48 -4.89 7.24 5.76
CA THR A 48 -4.13 7.49 4.55
C THR A 48 -2.94 8.41 4.84
N ALA A 49 -3.14 9.44 5.66
CA ALA A 49 -2.07 10.34 6.04
C ALA A 49 -0.94 9.61 6.76
N GLU A 50 -1.28 8.71 7.68
CA GLU A 50 -0.28 7.94 8.40
C GLU A 50 0.53 7.02 7.49
N LEU A 51 -0.13 6.40 6.51
CA LEU A 51 0.54 5.48 5.60
C LEU A 51 1.41 6.20 4.58
N LEU A 52 1.00 7.36 4.10
CA LEU A 52 1.72 8.10 3.08
C LEU A 52 2.85 8.96 3.65
N ALA A 53 2.67 9.49 4.85
CA ALA A 53 3.64 10.41 5.44
C ALA A 53 4.96 9.68 5.73
N TYR A 54 6.05 10.33 5.38
CA TYR A 54 7.37 9.88 5.77
C TYR A 54 8.19 11.09 6.19
N TYR A 55 8.56 11.11 7.46
CA TYR A 55 9.38 12.17 8.04
C TYR A 55 10.68 11.54 8.55
N PRO A 56 11.82 11.76 7.86
CA PRO A 56 13.09 11.25 8.32
C PRO A 56 13.43 11.80 9.71
N GLU A 57 14.09 10.98 10.50
CA GLU A 57 14.56 11.41 11.81
C GLU A 57 15.56 12.56 11.67
N TYR A 58 15.46 13.53 12.56
CA TYR A 58 16.33 14.67 12.57
C TYR A 58 16.85 14.92 13.97
N ASP A 59 18.18 15.08 14.10
CA ASP A 59 18.84 15.47 15.33
C ASP A 59 19.60 16.77 15.08
N LYS A 60 19.47 17.72 15.99
CA LYS A 60 20.18 19.00 15.89
C LYS A 60 21.69 18.84 15.81
N GLU A 61 22.23 17.78 16.39
CA GLU A 61 23.66 17.50 16.37
C GLU A 61 24.17 17.21 14.96
N GLN A 62 23.28 16.81 14.05
CA GLN A 62 23.65 16.58 12.67
C GLN A 62 24.21 17.84 12.00
N ARG A 63 23.81 19.01 12.47
CA ARG A 63 24.33 20.29 11.95
C ARG A 63 25.81 20.47 12.21
N SER A 64 26.32 19.88 13.27
CA SER A 64 27.71 19.98 13.69
C SER A 64 28.62 18.94 13.05
N MET A 65 28.06 18.02 12.28
CA MET A 65 28.85 16.99 11.64
C MET A 65 29.73 17.55 10.52
N PRO A 66 30.85 16.87 10.20
CA PRO A 66 31.69 17.29 9.07
C PRO A 66 30.89 17.37 7.77
N ALA A 67 31.29 18.28 6.89
CA ALA A 67 30.55 18.57 5.66
C ALA A 67 30.34 17.33 4.78
N HIS A 68 31.36 16.48 4.67
CA HIS A 68 31.24 15.28 3.83
C HIS A 68 30.20 14.29 4.34
N LEU A 69 29.96 14.25 5.66
CA LEU A 69 28.91 13.42 6.26
C LEU A 69 27.55 14.08 6.14
N ARG A 70 27.49 15.41 6.30
CA ARG A 70 26.22 16.14 6.14
C ARG A 70 25.64 16.02 4.75
N LEU A 71 26.49 15.91 3.73
CA LEU A 71 26.04 15.70 2.36
C LEU A 71 25.24 14.40 2.22
N HIS A 72 25.63 13.35 2.94
CA HIS A 72 24.86 12.12 2.96
C HIS A 72 23.51 12.28 3.66
N LEU A 73 23.47 13.10 4.69
CA LEU A 73 22.22 13.35 5.41
C LEU A 73 21.19 14.11 4.56
N ILE A 74 21.64 14.93 3.63
CA ILE A 74 20.74 15.65 2.71
C ILE A 74 19.89 14.67 1.91
N GLN A 75 20.39 13.49 1.62
CA GLN A 75 19.61 12.48 0.88
C GLN A 75 18.33 12.07 1.62
N ASN A 76 18.27 12.21 2.92
CA ASN A 76 17.07 11.92 3.68
C ASN A 76 15.91 12.82 3.27
N ALA A 77 16.20 14.03 2.80
CA ALA A 77 15.17 14.95 2.35
C ALA A 77 14.44 14.44 1.09
N LEU A 78 15.10 13.60 0.30
CA LEU A 78 14.48 13.01 -0.89
C LEU A 78 13.40 11.99 -0.53
N GLN A 79 13.45 11.46 0.68
CA GLN A 79 12.44 10.51 1.16
C GLN A 79 11.33 11.19 1.94
N PHE A 80 11.48 12.48 2.22
CA PHE A 80 10.47 13.24 2.94
C PHE A 80 9.18 13.31 2.11
N PHE A 81 8.07 12.96 2.73
CA PHE A 81 6.78 13.06 2.08
C PHE A 81 5.74 13.56 3.08
N ALA A 82 5.17 14.71 2.80
CA ALA A 82 4.06 15.27 3.54
C ALA A 82 2.81 15.23 2.65
N PRO A 83 1.79 14.44 3.01
CA PRO A 83 0.59 14.34 2.18
C PRO A 83 -0.12 15.70 2.04
N LEU A 84 -0.50 16.03 0.83
CA LEU A 84 -1.31 17.20 0.50
C LEU A 84 -2.74 16.75 0.16
N PRO A 85 -3.72 17.66 0.15
CA PRO A 85 -5.09 17.29 -0.20
C PRO A 85 -5.22 16.54 -1.53
N ILE A 86 -4.40 16.88 -2.52
CA ILE A 86 -4.43 16.18 -3.80
C ILE A 86 -4.05 14.71 -3.67
N HIS A 87 -3.15 14.38 -2.75
CA HIS A 87 -2.74 12.98 -2.54
C HIS A 87 -3.88 12.15 -1.96
N PHE A 88 -4.66 12.72 -1.05
CA PHE A 88 -5.83 12.03 -0.51
C PHE A 88 -6.88 11.81 -1.59
N ASP A 89 -7.12 12.81 -2.42
CA ASP A 89 -8.06 12.68 -3.54
C ASP A 89 -7.62 11.61 -4.52
N LEU A 90 -6.34 11.57 -4.87
CA LEU A 90 -5.79 10.55 -5.76
C LEU A 90 -5.91 9.16 -5.16
N GLU A 91 -5.57 9.00 -3.88
CA GLU A 91 -5.68 7.71 -3.21
C GLU A 91 -7.11 7.20 -3.27
N GLN A 92 -8.08 8.03 -2.96
CA GLN A 92 -9.47 7.63 -2.98
C GLN A 92 -9.97 7.31 -4.39
N ARG A 93 -9.54 8.06 -5.39
CA ARG A 93 -9.89 7.77 -6.78
C ARG A 93 -9.33 6.44 -7.23
N PHE A 94 -8.07 6.17 -6.94
CA PHE A 94 -7.45 4.89 -7.28
C PHE A 94 -8.13 3.74 -6.54
N SER A 95 -8.43 3.93 -5.26
CA SER A 95 -9.13 2.92 -4.47
C SER A 95 -10.47 2.53 -5.10
N ARG A 96 -11.26 3.53 -5.51
CA ARG A 96 -12.54 3.28 -6.18
C ARG A 96 -12.36 2.63 -7.55
N MET A 97 -11.41 3.11 -8.33
CA MET A 97 -11.16 2.56 -9.67
C MET A 97 -10.77 1.10 -9.63
N ILE A 98 -9.89 0.73 -8.70
CA ILE A 98 -9.44 -0.64 -8.55
C ILE A 98 -10.62 -1.54 -8.17
N ARG A 99 -11.43 -1.11 -7.20
CA ARG A 99 -12.55 -1.89 -6.72
C ARG A 99 -13.65 -2.03 -7.76
N VAL A 100 -13.95 -0.96 -8.48
CA VAL A 100 -14.93 -1.02 -9.58
C VAL A 100 -14.45 -1.94 -10.69
N GLY A 101 -13.16 -1.91 -11.02
CA GLY A 101 -12.60 -2.83 -11.98
C GLY A 101 -12.73 -4.28 -11.57
N TYR A 102 -12.48 -4.59 -10.30
CA TYR A 102 -12.65 -5.94 -9.79
C TYR A 102 -14.11 -6.35 -9.61
N GLN A 103 -15.00 -5.40 -9.37
CA GLN A 103 -16.42 -5.69 -9.21
C GLN A 103 -16.99 -6.38 -10.45
N ALA A 104 -16.52 -5.98 -11.62
CA ALA A 104 -16.95 -6.59 -12.88
C ALA A 104 -16.31 -7.96 -13.15
N ARG A 105 -15.37 -8.39 -12.32
CA ARG A 105 -14.55 -9.59 -12.55
C ARG A 105 -14.56 -10.55 -11.37
N ASN A 106 -15.71 -10.71 -10.74
CA ASN A 106 -15.79 -11.56 -9.54
C ASN A 106 -15.63 -13.04 -9.92
N PRO A 107 -14.53 -13.69 -9.53
CA PRO A 107 -14.29 -15.10 -9.85
C PRO A 107 -15.18 -16.07 -9.10
N ALA A 108 -15.85 -15.60 -8.02
CA ALA A 108 -16.75 -16.44 -7.25
C ALA A 108 -18.15 -16.54 -7.86
N VAL A 109 -18.43 -15.74 -8.90
CA VAL A 109 -19.72 -15.73 -9.56
C VAL A 109 -19.65 -16.55 -10.84
N ALA A 110 -20.67 -17.40 -11.05
CA ALA A 110 -20.76 -18.18 -12.28
C ALA A 110 -20.87 -17.26 -13.51
N GLY A 111 -20.19 -17.62 -14.57
CA GLY A 111 -20.16 -16.82 -15.79
C GLY A 111 -19.05 -15.78 -15.85
N PHE A 112 -18.21 -15.74 -14.85
CA PHE A 112 -17.00 -14.92 -14.85
C PHE A 112 -16.06 -15.30 -15.98
#